data_7ab3b3cb3f04061f7eb58de2f6095c79
#
_entry.id   7ab3b3cb3f04061f7eb58de2f6095c79
#
_cell.length_a   1.000
_cell.length_b   1.000
_cell.length_c   1.000
_cell.angle_alpha   90.00
_cell.angle_beta   90.00
_cell.angle_gamma   90.00
#
_symmetry.space_group_name_H-M   'P 1'
#
loop_
_entity.id
_entity.type
_entity.pdbx_description
1 polymer ?
#
loop_
_entity_poly.entity_id
_entity_poly.type
_entity_poly.pdbx_seq_one_letter_code
_entity_poly.pdbx_strand_id
1 'polypeptide(L)'
;MIYIKDDFLDINLIDLLRTNKDEFQEIKTPGKSFWVKEVPAPIMQVIKFELEDLEGNRIEPILGFMREAKEGQDRDWRIHNDSIIEGQQPDRACVLYISDCKQEGLNGTAFWEHKKHGDKFENVSLAEQNRLLNEDANDLDLWDLKSVIGHKKNRLISYPCNYFHSKYPNEFIESRIVFVMFYKIKK
;
A
#
# COMPACT_ATOMS: atom_id res chain seq x y z
N MET A 1 6.96 12.60 -5.29
CA MET A 1 5.65 12.95 -5.89
C MET A 1 4.73 11.72 -5.74
N ILE A 2 3.45 11.93 -5.39
CA ILE A 2 2.43 10.88 -5.33
C ILE A 2 1.58 10.99 -6.60
N TYR A 3 1.35 9.89 -7.30
CA TYR A 3 0.43 9.81 -8.44
C TYR A 3 -0.91 9.22 -7.98
N ILE A 4 -2.00 9.75 -8.52
CA ILE A 4 -3.35 9.24 -8.29
C ILE A 4 -4.02 9.12 -9.66
N LYS A 5 -4.54 7.95 -9.98
CA LYS A 5 -5.29 7.70 -11.22
C LYS A 5 -6.59 6.95 -10.89
N ASP A 6 -7.72 7.59 -11.11
CA ASP A 6 -9.03 6.95 -11.07
C ASP A 6 -9.26 6.18 -12.36
N ASP A 7 -10.13 5.16 -12.28
CA ASP A 7 -10.48 4.29 -13.41
C ASP A 7 -9.23 3.70 -14.09
N PHE A 8 -8.32 3.18 -13.25
CA PHE A 8 -6.98 2.75 -13.65
C PHE A 8 -6.98 1.54 -14.58
N LEU A 9 -7.84 0.55 -14.33
CA LEU A 9 -8.01 -0.64 -15.18
C LEU A 9 -9.40 -0.69 -15.81
N ASP A 10 -9.57 -1.56 -16.82
CA ASP A 10 -10.89 -1.96 -17.26
C ASP A 10 -11.69 -2.55 -16.08
N ILE A 11 -12.96 -2.17 -15.96
CA ILE A 11 -13.80 -2.57 -14.82
C ILE A 11 -13.99 -4.10 -14.75
N ASN A 12 -13.98 -4.80 -15.88
CA ASN A 12 -14.09 -6.26 -15.91
C ASN A 12 -12.86 -6.93 -15.29
N LEU A 13 -11.65 -6.32 -15.43
CA LEU A 13 -10.44 -6.80 -14.76
C LEU A 13 -10.53 -6.59 -13.25
N ILE A 14 -11.05 -5.47 -12.78
CA ILE A 14 -11.28 -5.21 -11.36
C ILE A 14 -12.28 -6.24 -10.78
N ASP A 15 -13.37 -6.51 -11.49
CA ASP A 15 -14.37 -7.48 -11.03
C ASP A 15 -13.81 -8.92 -11.05
N LEU A 16 -12.97 -9.26 -12.02
CA LEU A 16 -12.27 -10.55 -12.04
C LEU A 16 -11.29 -10.69 -10.86
N LEU A 17 -10.52 -9.67 -10.52
CA LEU A 17 -9.65 -9.66 -9.34
C LEU A 17 -10.44 -9.83 -8.04
N ARG A 18 -11.64 -9.27 -7.97
CA ARG A 18 -12.50 -9.31 -6.78
C ARG A 18 -13.17 -10.65 -6.54
N THR A 19 -13.57 -11.37 -7.60
CA THR A 19 -14.50 -12.51 -7.50
C THR A 19 -13.93 -13.76 -6.85
N ASN A 20 -12.62 -13.95 -6.81
CA ASN A 20 -11.98 -15.14 -6.23
C ASN A 20 -11.58 -14.91 -4.75
N LYS A 21 -12.56 -14.75 -3.86
CA LYS A 21 -12.29 -14.49 -2.42
C LYS A 21 -11.72 -15.70 -1.68
N ASP A 22 -12.08 -16.91 -2.09
CA ASP A 22 -11.71 -18.16 -1.40
C ASP A 22 -10.22 -18.52 -1.55
N GLU A 23 -9.49 -17.81 -2.42
CA GLU A 23 -8.07 -18.04 -2.68
C GLU A 23 -7.14 -17.24 -1.76
N PHE A 24 -7.65 -16.37 -0.90
CA PHE A 24 -6.81 -15.64 0.05
C PHE A 24 -6.28 -16.57 1.14
N GLN A 25 -4.97 -16.58 1.29
CA GLN A 25 -4.25 -17.34 2.30
C GLN A 25 -3.81 -16.44 3.45
N GLU A 26 -3.96 -16.94 4.68
CA GLU A 26 -3.48 -16.23 5.85
C GLU A 26 -1.97 -16.45 6.02
N ILE A 27 -1.21 -15.36 6.00
CA ILE A 27 0.21 -15.33 6.37
C ILE A 27 0.31 -14.79 7.78
N LYS A 28 0.86 -15.60 8.70
CA LYS A 28 1.07 -15.21 10.11
C LYS A 28 2.52 -14.80 10.33
N THR A 29 2.69 -13.62 10.89
CA THR A 29 3.96 -13.13 11.41
C THR A 29 3.79 -12.82 12.89
N PRO A 30 4.84 -12.75 13.71
CA PRO A 30 4.69 -12.41 15.13
C PRO A 30 3.87 -11.14 15.35
N GLY A 31 2.72 -11.29 16.04
CA GLY A 31 1.79 -10.21 16.33
C GLY A 31 0.92 -9.71 15.16
N LYS A 32 1.00 -10.33 13.97
CA LYS A 32 0.29 -9.83 12.77
C LYS A 32 -0.17 -11.00 11.91
N SER A 33 -1.34 -10.85 11.27
CA SER A 33 -1.76 -11.73 10.19
C SER A 33 -2.17 -10.92 8.97
N PHE A 34 -1.89 -11.47 7.77
CA PHE A 34 -2.23 -10.87 6.49
C PHE A 34 -2.95 -11.90 5.64
N TRP A 35 -4.03 -11.49 5.01
CA TRP A 35 -4.71 -12.32 4.02
C TRP A 35 -4.26 -11.86 2.63
N VAL A 36 -3.53 -12.73 1.94
CA VAL A 36 -2.94 -12.41 0.64
C VAL A 36 -3.30 -13.45 -0.41
N LYS A 37 -3.28 -13.03 -1.67
CA LYS A 37 -3.36 -13.94 -2.80
C LYS A 37 -2.51 -13.43 -3.96
N GLU A 38 -2.01 -14.36 -4.76
CA GLU A 38 -1.29 -14.05 -5.99
C GLU A 38 -2.21 -13.44 -7.04
N VAL A 39 -1.64 -12.63 -7.91
CA VAL A 39 -2.32 -12.07 -9.06
C VAL A 39 -1.94 -12.88 -10.30
N PRO A 40 -2.90 -13.32 -11.13
CA PRO A 40 -2.58 -14.02 -12.37
C PRO A 40 -1.61 -13.23 -13.25
N ALA A 41 -0.59 -13.91 -13.79
CA ALA A 41 0.47 -13.30 -14.56
C ALA A 41 -0.02 -12.41 -15.73
N PRO A 42 -1.07 -12.75 -16.48
CA PRO A 42 -1.60 -11.86 -17.53
C PRO A 42 -2.11 -10.54 -16.98
N ILE A 43 -2.81 -10.54 -15.82
CA ILE A 43 -3.33 -9.32 -15.19
C ILE A 43 -2.16 -8.49 -14.65
N MET A 44 -1.16 -9.14 -14.06
CA MET A 44 0.06 -8.45 -13.61
C MET A 44 0.76 -7.71 -14.75
N GLN A 45 0.79 -8.28 -15.98
CA GLN A 45 1.37 -7.62 -17.14
C GLN A 45 0.55 -6.38 -17.58
N VAL A 46 -0.77 -6.45 -17.51
CA VAL A 46 -1.63 -5.29 -17.79
C VAL A 46 -1.37 -4.17 -16.77
N ILE A 47 -1.37 -4.51 -15.47
CA ILE A 47 -1.08 -3.54 -14.41
C ILE A 47 0.28 -2.90 -14.61
N LYS A 48 1.30 -3.70 -14.93
CA LYS A 48 2.65 -3.21 -15.22
C LYS A 48 2.64 -2.22 -16.37
N PHE A 49 1.97 -2.54 -17.48
CA PHE A 49 1.91 -1.68 -18.65
C PHE A 49 1.25 -0.33 -18.34
N GLU A 50 0.10 -0.35 -17.64
CA GLU A 50 -0.59 0.88 -17.23
C GLU A 50 0.23 1.73 -16.25
N LEU A 51 1.01 1.09 -15.37
CA LEU A 51 1.95 1.79 -14.50
C LEU A 51 3.12 2.40 -15.26
N GLU A 52 3.66 1.73 -16.28
CA GLU A 52 4.72 2.27 -17.13
C GLU A 52 4.25 3.53 -17.86
N ASP A 53 2.99 3.55 -18.31
CA ASP A 53 2.38 4.73 -18.91
C ASP A 53 2.25 5.88 -17.90
N LEU A 54 1.76 5.58 -16.69
CA LEU A 54 1.61 6.56 -15.62
C LEU A 54 2.94 7.15 -15.15
N GLU A 55 3.98 6.31 -15.03
CA GLU A 55 5.32 6.72 -14.59
C GLU A 55 6.13 7.42 -15.71
N GLY A 56 5.73 7.21 -16.99
CA GLY A 56 6.50 7.64 -18.14
C GLY A 56 7.84 6.92 -18.30
N ASN A 57 7.99 5.77 -17.65
CA ASN A 57 9.22 4.99 -17.61
C ASN A 57 8.93 3.48 -17.53
N ARG A 58 9.87 2.66 -17.99
CA ARG A 58 9.81 1.21 -17.75
C ARG A 58 9.94 0.92 -16.26
N ILE A 59 9.22 -0.09 -15.78
CA ILE A 59 9.33 -0.54 -14.39
C ILE A 59 9.74 -2.01 -14.31
N GLU A 60 10.36 -2.36 -13.19
CA GLU A 60 10.70 -3.72 -12.81
C GLU A 60 9.97 -4.08 -11.50
N PRO A 61 8.91 -4.90 -11.56
CA PRO A 61 8.25 -5.39 -10.38
C PRO A 61 9.21 -6.22 -9.50
N ILE A 62 9.18 -5.97 -8.20
CA ILE A 62 9.89 -6.79 -7.19
C ILE A 62 8.91 -7.77 -6.58
N LEU A 63 7.75 -7.29 -6.13
CA LEU A 63 6.71 -8.08 -5.50
C LEU A 63 5.35 -7.46 -5.81
N GLY A 64 4.36 -8.28 -6.14
CA GLY A 64 2.98 -7.83 -6.34
C GLY A 64 1.99 -8.89 -5.86
N PHE A 65 0.98 -8.47 -5.11
CA PHE A 65 -0.03 -9.35 -4.54
C PHE A 65 -1.32 -8.60 -4.23
N MET A 66 -2.39 -9.34 -4.08
CA MET A 66 -3.62 -8.82 -3.47
C MET A 66 -3.61 -9.03 -1.97
N ARG A 67 -4.14 -8.06 -1.24
CA ARG A 67 -4.31 -8.10 0.22
C ARG A 67 -5.77 -7.83 0.57
N GLU A 68 -6.31 -8.66 1.46
CA GLU A 68 -7.58 -8.39 2.13
C GLU A 68 -7.29 -7.95 3.58
N ALA A 69 -7.80 -6.80 3.97
CA ALA A 69 -7.92 -6.39 5.37
C ALA A 69 -9.38 -6.62 5.78
N LYS A 70 -9.59 -7.54 6.74
CA LYS A 70 -10.94 -7.87 7.21
C LYS A 70 -11.41 -6.84 8.25
N GLU A 71 -12.73 -6.71 8.36
CA GLU A 71 -13.35 -5.90 9.40
C GLU A 71 -12.81 -6.28 10.78
N GLY A 72 -12.51 -5.27 11.60
CA GLY A 72 -12.01 -5.44 12.97
C GLY A 72 -10.57 -5.95 13.09
N GLN A 73 -9.88 -6.18 11.96
CA GLN A 73 -8.46 -6.50 11.94
C GLN A 73 -7.60 -5.25 12.00
N ASP A 74 -6.37 -5.44 12.47
CA ASP A 74 -5.32 -4.42 12.39
C ASP A 74 -5.76 -3.06 12.98
N ARG A 75 -6.12 -3.04 14.26
CA ARG A 75 -6.55 -1.81 14.96
C ARG A 75 -5.44 -0.79 15.18
N ASP A 76 -4.21 -1.17 14.87
CA ASP A 76 -3.05 -0.30 15.00
C ASP A 76 -2.89 0.62 13.78
N TRP A 77 -2.34 1.81 13.99
CA TRP A 77 -1.99 2.73 12.89
C TRP A 77 -0.90 2.16 12.01
N ARG A 78 0.13 1.58 12.61
CA ARG A 78 1.27 1.00 11.89
C ARG A 78 1.85 1.95 10.86
N ILE A 79 2.18 3.16 11.25
CA ILE A 79 2.87 4.10 10.37
C ILE A 79 4.23 3.51 10.03
N HIS A 80 4.51 3.33 8.74
CA HIS A 80 5.72 2.66 8.24
C HIS A 80 6.15 3.21 6.88
N ASN A 81 7.28 2.76 6.40
CA ASN A 81 7.73 2.87 5.02
C ASN A 81 8.05 1.49 4.46
N ASP A 82 8.21 1.40 3.14
CA ASP A 82 8.47 0.16 2.41
C ASP A 82 9.90 0.11 1.86
N SER A 83 10.88 0.54 2.67
CA SER A 83 12.25 0.76 2.20
C SER A 83 12.99 -0.52 1.80
N ILE A 84 12.62 -1.69 2.34
CA ILE A 84 13.24 -2.98 1.99
C ILE A 84 12.15 -4.03 1.79
N ILE A 85 12.05 -4.54 0.58
CA ILE A 85 11.11 -5.60 0.16
C ILE A 85 11.93 -6.71 -0.52
N GLU A 86 11.77 -7.95 -0.06
CA GLU A 86 12.52 -9.10 -0.60
C GLU A 86 14.05 -8.85 -0.67
N GLY A 87 14.61 -8.17 0.32
CA GLY A 87 16.04 -7.82 0.36
C GLY A 87 16.47 -6.75 -0.65
N GLN A 88 15.53 -6.13 -1.36
CA GLN A 88 15.75 -5.07 -2.32
C GLN A 88 15.15 -3.76 -1.85
N GLN A 89 15.74 -2.65 -2.29
CA GLN A 89 15.15 -1.32 -2.08
C GLN A 89 14.33 -0.96 -3.32
N PRO A 90 12.99 -0.93 -3.24
CA PRO A 90 12.15 -0.43 -4.32
C PRO A 90 12.24 1.10 -4.40
N ASP A 91 11.97 1.64 -5.59
CA ASP A 91 11.81 3.08 -5.76
C ASP A 91 10.39 3.52 -5.34
N ARG A 92 9.40 2.72 -5.68
CA ARG A 92 7.99 3.06 -5.47
C ARG A 92 7.15 1.85 -5.05
N ALA A 93 6.07 2.16 -4.35
CA ALA A 93 4.95 1.26 -4.12
C ALA A 93 3.70 1.80 -4.81
N CYS A 94 2.80 0.91 -5.22
CA CYS A 94 1.46 1.30 -5.59
C CYS A 94 0.40 0.49 -4.83
N VAL A 95 -0.75 1.12 -4.64
CA VAL A 95 -1.96 0.51 -4.08
C VAL A 95 -3.11 0.77 -5.05
N LEU A 96 -3.74 -0.30 -5.56
CA LEU A 96 -4.96 -0.22 -6.35
C LEU A 96 -6.13 -0.74 -5.49
N TYR A 97 -7.14 0.09 -5.30
CA TYR A 97 -8.31 -0.25 -4.52
C TYR A 97 -9.29 -1.09 -5.37
N ILE A 98 -9.57 -2.33 -4.92
CA ILE A 98 -10.35 -3.33 -5.67
C ILE A 98 -11.79 -3.43 -5.16
N SER A 99 -11.98 -3.44 -3.83
CA SER A 99 -13.32 -3.56 -3.24
C SER A 99 -14.16 -2.29 -3.40
N ASP A 100 -15.47 -2.46 -3.36
CA ASP A 100 -16.36 -1.33 -3.11
C ASP A 100 -16.12 -0.79 -1.69
N CYS A 101 -16.44 0.46 -1.44
CA CYS A 101 -16.34 1.10 -0.14
C CYS A 101 -17.57 1.97 0.10
N LYS A 102 -18.27 1.73 1.22
CA LYS A 102 -19.45 2.52 1.59
C LYS A 102 -19.11 3.93 2.03
N GLN A 103 -17.89 4.14 2.48
CA GLN A 103 -17.39 5.43 2.96
C GLN A 103 -16.19 5.86 2.10
N GLU A 104 -16.43 6.08 0.81
CA GLU A 104 -15.43 6.63 -0.10
C GLU A 104 -14.83 7.92 0.49
N GLY A 105 -13.53 8.03 0.40
CA GLY A 105 -12.80 9.16 0.96
C GLY A 105 -12.28 8.94 2.38
N LEU A 106 -12.82 7.99 3.15
CA LEU A 106 -12.36 7.70 4.52
C LEU A 106 -11.46 6.48 4.59
N ASN A 107 -11.81 5.38 3.93
CA ASN A 107 -11.02 4.13 3.97
C ASN A 107 -9.90 4.17 2.93
N GLY A 108 -8.78 4.80 3.23
CA GLY A 108 -7.75 5.02 2.23
C GLY A 108 -6.32 4.75 2.72
N THR A 109 -5.41 5.57 2.24
CA THR A 109 -4.01 5.60 2.64
C THR A 109 -3.66 6.98 3.17
N ALA A 110 -3.16 7.03 4.40
CA ALA A 110 -2.65 8.26 5.01
C ALA A 110 -1.14 8.37 4.79
N PHE A 111 -0.68 9.59 4.61
CA PHE A 111 0.74 9.96 4.57
C PHE A 111 1.05 10.84 5.77
N TRP A 112 2.19 10.57 6.41
CA TRP A 112 2.57 11.12 7.69
C TRP A 112 3.94 11.80 7.63
N GLU A 113 4.13 12.76 8.52
CA GLU A 113 5.43 13.36 8.81
C GLU A 113 5.78 13.08 10.28
N HIS A 114 6.93 12.47 10.50
CA HIS A 114 7.44 12.31 11.85
C HIS A 114 8.02 13.63 12.34
N LYS A 115 7.60 14.11 13.50
CA LYS A 115 7.99 15.44 14.03
C LYS A 115 9.48 15.66 14.15
N LYS A 116 10.27 14.59 14.30
CA LYS A 116 11.73 14.65 14.37
C LYS A 116 12.42 14.35 13.04
N HIS A 117 11.85 13.44 12.21
CA HIS A 117 12.53 12.87 11.03
C HIS A 117 11.94 13.33 9.69
N GLY A 118 10.83 14.09 9.69
CA GLY A 118 10.19 14.57 8.49
C GLY A 118 9.30 13.52 7.81
N ASP A 119 8.97 13.75 6.55
CA ASP A 119 8.02 12.95 5.76
C ASP A 119 8.64 11.72 5.07
N LYS A 120 9.98 11.61 5.12
CA LYS A 120 10.75 10.58 4.43
C LYS A 120 11.75 9.93 5.34
N PHE A 121 11.99 8.67 5.05
CA PHE A 121 13.07 7.94 5.67
C PHE A 121 14.36 8.06 4.82
N GLU A 122 15.23 8.99 5.19
CA GLU A 122 16.51 9.21 4.51
C GLU A 122 17.66 9.32 5.54
N ASN A 123 18.76 8.61 5.28
CA ASN A 123 19.99 8.69 6.08
C ASN A 123 19.84 8.39 7.58
N VAL A 124 18.96 7.45 7.92
CA VAL A 124 18.69 7.05 9.31
C VAL A 124 19.39 5.73 9.62
N SER A 125 19.94 5.59 10.81
CA SER A 125 20.59 4.36 11.24
C SER A 125 19.59 3.20 11.35
N LEU A 126 20.07 1.96 11.23
CA LEU A 126 19.23 0.77 11.40
C LEU A 126 18.53 0.73 12.77
N ALA A 127 19.20 1.18 13.82
CA ALA A 127 18.62 1.27 15.17
C ALA A 127 17.44 2.25 15.22
N GLU A 128 17.59 3.42 14.61
CA GLU A 128 16.54 4.43 14.51
C GLU A 128 15.37 3.93 13.64
N GLN A 129 15.65 3.23 12.54
CA GLN A 129 14.63 2.59 11.71
C GLN A 129 13.79 1.61 12.52
N ASN A 130 14.44 0.73 13.25
CA ASN A 130 13.75 -0.24 14.10
C ASN A 130 12.87 0.45 15.15
N ARG A 131 13.35 1.53 15.75
CA ARG A 131 12.58 2.33 16.70
C ARG A 131 11.33 2.93 16.05
N LEU A 132 11.49 3.64 14.93
CA LEU A 132 10.39 4.26 14.19
C LEU A 132 9.30 3.25 13.80
N LEU A 133 9.70 2.07 13.33
CA LEU A 133 8.75 1.06 12.84
C LEU A 133 8.10 0.21 13.95
N ASN A 134 8.70 0.12 15.14
CA ASN A 134 8.21 -0.75 16.21
C ASN A 134 7.71 0.02 17.45
N GLU A 135 8.33 1.16 17.78
CA GLU A 135 7.98 1.94 18.97
C GLU A 135 7.11 3.14 18.61
N ASP A 136 7.57 3.97 17.66
CA ASP A 136 6.90 5.22 17.29
C ASP A 136 5.67 4.99 16.38
N ALA A 137 5.60 3.86 15.69
CA ALA A 137 4.61 3.57 14.62
C ALA A 137 3.13 3.73 15.00
N ASN A 138 2.79 3.65 16.29
CA ASN A 138 1.44 3.77 16.82
C ASN A 138 1.25 4.97 17.77
N ASP A 139 2.32 5.71 18.07
CA ASP A 139 2.27 6.89 18.91
C ASP A 139 1.99 8.14 18.09
N LEU A 140 0.71 8.49 17.93
CA LEU A 140 0.29 9.65 17.12
C LEU A 140 0.83 10.98 17.63
N ASP A 141 1.28 11.07 18.89
CA ASP A 141 1.90 12.29 19.40
C ASP A 141 3.23 12.62 18.72
N LEU A 142 3.85 11.62 18.05
CA LEU A 142 5.09 11.76 17.30
C LEU A 142 4.90 12.07 15.81
N TRP A 143 3.65 12.06 15.32
CA TRP A 143 3.34 12.19 13.89
C TRP A 143 2.36 13.31 13.59
N ASP A 144 2.56 13.96 12.45
CA ASP A 144 1.61 14.89 11.86
C ASP A 144 1.00 14.27 10.61
N LEU A 145 -0.33 14.24 10.53
CA LEU A 145 -1.06 13.78 9.36
C LEU A 145 -0.92 14.82 8.23
N LYS A 146 -0.30 14.45 7.13
CA LYS A 146 -0.08 15.35 5.97
C LYS A 146 -1.22 15.28 4.97
N SER A 147 -1.67 14.08 4.64
CA SER A 147 -2.75 13.87 3.69
C SER A 147 -3.40 12.51 3.84
N VAL A 148 -4.64 12.40 3.40
CA VAL A 148 -5.36 11.13 3.22
C VAL A 148 -5.82 11.05 1.78
N ILE A 149 -5.47 9.96 1.09
CA ILE A 149 -6.03 9.64 -0.22
C ILE A 149 -7.11 8.60 0.01
N GLY A 150 -8.36 9.02 -0.14
CA GLY A 150 -9.52 8.20 0.14
C GLY A 150 -9.65 7.01 -0.80
N HIS A 151 -10.22 5.92 -0.29
CA HIS A 151 -10.61 4.76 -1.07
C HIS A 151 -11.64 5.16 -2.13
N LYS A 152 -11.39 4.76 -3.36
CA LYS A 152 -12.36 4.71 -4.45
C LYS A 152 -12.05 3.46 -5.27
N LYS A 153 -13.06 2.63 -5.54
CA LYS A 153 -12.89 1.45 -6.38
C LYS A 153 -12.23 1.84 -7.71
N ASN A 154 -11.24 1.06 -8.14
CA ASN A 154 -10.44 1.28 -9.34
C ASN A 154 -9.57 2.56 -9.31
N ARG A 155 -9.28 3.09 -8.13
CA ARG A 155 -8.26 4.12 -7.95
C ARG A 155 -6.92 3.48 -7.66
N LEU A 156 -5.91 3.87 -8.41
CA LEU A 156 -4.52 3.56 -8.12
C LEU A 156 -3.84 4.78 -7.48
N ILE A 157 -3.05 4.53 -6.46
CA ILE A 157 -2.06 5.47 -5.94
C ILE A 157 -0.67 4.88 -6.10
N SER A 158 0.31 5.69 -6.50
CA SER A 158 1.73 5.32 -6.54
C SER A 158 2.54 6.38 -5.82
N TYR A 159 3.47 5.94 -4.95
CA TYR A 159 4.26 6.82 -4.08
C TYR A 159 5.67 6.26 -3.84
N PRO A 160 6.65 7.13 -3.50
CA PRO A 160 7.99 6.70 -3.12
C PRO A 160 7.99 5.79 -1.89
N CYS A 161 8.72 4.68 -1.93
CA CYS A 161 8.74 3.70 -0.85
C CYS A 161 9.30 4.23 0.47
N ASN A 162 10.06 5.31 0.46
CA ASN A 162 10.61 5.94 1.66
C ASN A 162 9.63 6.88 2.39
N TYR A 163 8.42 7.12 1.84
CA TYR A 163 7.40 7.93 2.51
C TYR A 163 6.75 7.16 3.66
N PHE A 164 6.53 7.85 4.77
CA PHE A 164 5.77 7.29 5.88
C PHE A 164 4.28 7.29 5.54
N HIS A 165 3.68 6.13 5.67
CA HIS A 165 2.27 5.94 5.36
C HIS A 165 1.62 4.86 6.25
N SER A 166 0.30 4.84 6.24
CA SER A 166 -0.51 3.80 6.87
C SER A 166 -1.83 3.62 6.15
N LYS A 167 -2.56 2.56 6.48
CA LYS A 167 -3.99 2.52 6.21
C LYS A 167 -4.70 3.67 6.96
N TYR A 168 -5.86 4.09 6.46
CA TYR A 168 -6.69 5.09 7.14
C TYR A 168 -8.17 4.72 6.99
N PRO A 169 -8.96 4.72 8.08
CA PRO A 169 -8.52 4.84 9.46
C PRO A 169 -7.71 3.61 9.93
N ASN A 170 -7.29 3.61 11.20
CA ASN A 170 -6.55 2.49 11.80
C ASN A 170 -7.39 1.20 11.88
N GLU A 171 -8.69 1.29 12.01
CA GLU A 171 -9.63 0.17 12.00
C GLU A 171 -10.64 0.34 10.87
N PHE A 172 -10.85 -0.72 10.08
CA PHE A 172 -11.88 -0.75 9.05
C PHE A 172 -13.19 -1.32 9.59
N ILE A 173 -14.28 -0.70 9.22
CA ILE A 173 -15.65 -1.14 9.52
C ILE A 173 -16.21 -2.11 8.47
N GLU A 174 -15.46 -2.37 7.42
CA GLU A 174 -15.78 -3.30 6.33
C GLU A 174 -14.51 -3.91 5.74
N SER A 175 -14.61 -5.08 5.12
CA SER A 175 -13.46 -5.69 4.44
C SER A 175 -12.97 -4.84 3.27
N ARG A 176 -11.65 -4.70 3.17
CA ARG A 176 -10.98 -3.93 2.14
C ARG A 176 -10.02 -4.82 1.35
N ILE A 177 -10.21 -4.87 0.04
CA ILE A 177 -9.31 -5.58 -0.88
C ILE A 177 -8.54 -4.55 -1.69
N VAL A 178 -7.22 -4.71 -1.70
CA VAL A 178 -6.30 -3.92 -2.51
C VAL A 178 -5.33 -4.82 -3.25
N PHE A 179 -4.85 -4.36 -4.40
CA PHE A 179 -3.62 -4.85 -4.99
C PHE A 179 -2.47 -3.95 -4.56
N VAL A 180 -1.33 -4.55 -4.22
CA VAL A 180 -0.10 -3.83 -3.84
C VAL A 180 1.03 -4.30 -4.74
N MET A 181 1.87 -3.40 -5.22
CA MET A 181 3.09 -3.75 -5.93
C MET A 181 4.24 -2.81 -5.55
N PHE A 182 5.41 -3.41 -5.36
CA PHE A 182 6.68 -2.72 -5.15
C PHE A 182 7.52 -2.88 -6.41
N TYR A 183 8.15 -1.79 -6.87
CA TYR A 183 8.88 -1.82 -8.14
C TYR A 183 10.02 -0.81 -8.18
N LYS A 184 10.96 -1.06 -9.12
CA LYS A 184 12.03 -0.13 -9.50
C LYS A 184 11.68 0.57 -10.80
N ILE A 185 12.11 1.81 -10.92
CA ILE A 185 12.05 2.57 -12.17
C ILE A 185 13.32 2.30 -12.95
N LYS A 186 13.19 1.75 -14.17
CA LYS A 186 14.34 1.55 -15.07
C LYS A 186 14.68 2.87 -15.75
N LYS A 187 15.87 3.34 -15.46
CA LYS A 187 16.44 4.51 -16.15
C LYS A 187 16.97 4.12 -17.53
#